data_6446b56fee471a6df255c911aaab6807
#
_entry.id   6446b56fee471a6df255c911aaab6807
#
_cell.length_a   1.000
_cell.length_b   1.000
_cell.length_c   1.000
_cell.angle_alpha   90.00
_cell.angle_beta   90.00
_cell.angle_gamma   90.00
#
_symmetry.space_group_name_H-M   'P 1'
#
loop_
_entity.id
_entity.type
_entity.pdbx_description
1 polymer ?
#
loop_
_entity_poly.entity_id
_entity_poly.type
_entity_poly.pdbx_seq_one_letter_code
_entity_poly.pdbx_strand_id
1 'polypeptide(L)'
;MHKLGLTLLLLITLSQFSYSQNTLPSDTLPPPSRRFFQQRDFGKYFISDVYAPFTSVQVGTGLNLKEYNISTSRTSVYVPYNETTLGAEIPIYHSSRIHQNGQQSKFALSIPVSAQIWFDFFEKATAPILNTDYRFGVIELNYLRQFNREKGIRNIAIKFIPFFHESTHIGDEVLLYRVLDDFPIRRINVSYELAELAVTLNDPNGSIRNNHAWKLGVRGLLNPSKGWYSIRSVEGDTTQVVPSRKWLESYLQYQHQRSKGFLASKKAVSVISVEVRNRVRFGYPSYLGKDNEDQWSPLALDEDLAVCFNGYVGWKFSFEEDKLPRLGAYLRWYTGINPHGQFRNIPFYDFLGFAIVYEN
;
A
#
# COMPACT_ATOMS: atom_id res chain seq x y z
N MET A 1 -16.53 25.33 4.26
CA MET A 1 -17.26 24.25 4.97
C MET A 1 -16.42 23.02 5.33
N HIS A 2 -15.25 22.75 4.72
CA HIS A 2 -14.44 21.54 5.01
C HIS A 2 -13.65 21.55 6.33
N LYS A 3 -13.37 22.70 6.91
CA LYS A 3 -12.62 22.78 8.19
C LYS A 3 -13.46 22.39 9.42
N LEU A 4 -14.78 22.55 9.37
CA LEU A 4 -15.67 22.23 10.50
C LEU A 4 -15.84 20.72 10.71
N GLY A 5 -15.86 19.93 9.65
CA GLY A 5 -16.05 18.46 9.73
C GLY A 5 -14.88 17.73 10.40
N LEU A 6 -13.64 18.16 10.13
CA LEU A 6 -12.45 17.51 10.71
C LEU A 6 -12.33 17.83 12.21
N THR A 7 -12.67 19.07 12.61
CA THR A 7 -12.64 19.48 14.02
C THR A 7 -13.74 18.79 14.83
N LEU A 8 -14.92 18.57 14.24
CA LEU A 8 -16.02 17.85 14.89
C LEU A 8 -15.69 16.35 15.07
N LEU A 9 -15.04 15.72 14.09
CA LEU A 9 -14.59 14.34 14.20
C LEU A 9 -13.52 14.17 15.28
N LEU A 10 -12.57 15.11 15.38
CA LEU A 10 -11.56 15.13 16.44
C LEU A 10 -12.16 15.34 17.83
N LEU A 11 -13.16 16.21 17.96
CA LEU A 11 -13.86 16.48 19.24
C LEU A 11 -14.72 15.29 19.69
N ILE A 12 -15.39 14.61 18.75
CA ILE A 12 -16.18 13.40 19.07
C ILE A 12 -15.26 12.26 19.50
N THR A 13 -14.09 12.10 18.88
CA THR A 13 -13.10 11.10 19.34
C THR A 13 -12.52 11.45 20.70
N LEU A 14 -12.25 12.72 21.00
CA LEU A 14 -11.71 13.16 22.29
C LEU A 14 -12.74 13.09 23.43
N SER A 15 -14.02 13.33 23.17
CA SER A 15 -15.08 13.25 24.21
C SER A 15 -15.36 11.82 24.68
N GLN A 16 -15.02 10.81 23.90
CA GLN A 16 -15.14 9.39 24.29
C GLN A 16 -14.05 8.91 25.26
N PHE A 17 -13.04 9.75 25.56
CA PHE A 17 -11.91 9.36 26.41
C PHE A 17 -12.15 9.55 27.91
N SER A 18 -13.32 10.03 28.34
CA SER A 18 -13.59 10.36 29.75
C SER A 18 -14.53 9.34 30.41
N TYR A 19 -14.16 8.05 30.47
CA TYR A 19 -14.96 7.10 31.24
C TYR A 19 -14.16 6.17 32.13
N SER A 20 -14.58 6.22 33.42
CA SER A 20 -14.40 5.26 34.51
C SER A 20 -12.98 4.79 34.84
N GLN A 21 -12.43 5.36 35.88
CA GLN A 21 -11.13 4.97 36.43
C GLN A 21 -11.34 4.07 37.68
N ASN A 22 -11.27 2.78 37.49
CA ASN A 22 -10.78 1.91 38.54
C ASN A 22 -9.25 1.96 38.48
N THR A 23 -8.61 2.80 39.25
CA THR A 23 -7.16 2.93 39.30
C THR A 23 -6.56 1.79 40.09
N LEU A 24 -5.67 1.00 39.48
CA LEU A 24 -4.84 0.03 40.17
C LEU A 24 -3.79 0.77 41.04
N PRO A 25 -3.42 0.27 42.22
CA PRO A 25 -2.33 0.83 43.01
C PRO A 25 -1.04 0.93 42.17
N SER A 26 -0.33 2.02 42.30
CA SER A 26 0.88 2.28 41.46
C SER A 26 1.98 1.24 41.66
N ASP A 27 2.06 0.66 42.86
CA ASP A 27 3.12 -0.29 43.26
C ASP A 27 2.91 -1.70 42.68
N THR A 28 1.74 -1.98 42.08
CA THR A 28 1.42 -3.29 41.50
C THR A 28 1.62 -3.34 39.99
N LEU A 29 1.96 -2.22 39.37
CA LEU A 29 2.12 -2.17 37.90
C LEU A 29 3.47 -2.77 37.50
N PRO A 30 3.48 -3.68 36.47
CA PRO A 30 4.72 -4.18 35.95
C PRO A 30 5.49 -3.04 35.25
N PRO A 31 6.83 -3.04 35.33
CA PRO A 31 7.65 -2.05 34.68
C PRO A 31 7.41 -2.07 33.15
N PRO A 32 7.60 -0.94 32.45
CA PRO A 32 7.49 -0.91 31.01
C PRO A 32 8.46 -1.90 30.36
N SER A 33 7.94 -2.77 29.49
CA SER A 33 8.81 -3.64 28.69
C SER A 33 9.45 -2.84 27.56
N ARG A 34 10.76 -3.05 27.33
CA ARG A 34 11.51 -2.46 26.23
C ARG A 34 12.24 -3.57 25.51
N ARG A 35 12.16 -3.58 24.17
CA ARG A 35 12.75 -4.62 23.33
C ARG A 35 13.36 -3.99 22.08
N PHE A 36 14.53 -4.44 21.71
CA PHE A 36 15.23 -4.01 20.51
C PHE A 36 15.22 -5.15 19.50
N PHE A 37 15.16 -4.81 18.21
CA PHE A 37 15.22 -5.75 17.09
C PHE A 37 14.20 -6.88 17.14
N GLN A 38 13.08 -6.66 17.83
CA GLN A 38 11.98 -7.61 17.91
C GLN A 38 10.76 -7.06 17.17
N GLN A 39 10.15 -7.90 16.34
CA GLN A 39 8.95 -7.56 15.63
C GLN A 39 7.82 -7.17 16.59
N ARG A 40 7.08 -6.15 16.20
CA ARG A 40 5.89 -5.69 16.91
C ARG A 40 4.71 -6.63 16.65
N ASP A 41 3.80 -6.74 17.60
CA ASP A 41 2.55 -7.48 17.51
C ASP A 41 1.33 -6.58 17.21
N PHE A 42 1.54 -5.32 16.88
CA PHE A 42 0.53 -4.29 16.62
C PHE A 42 0.95 -3.39 15.46
N GLY A 43 0.04 -2.49 15.02
CA GLY A 43 0.27 -1.58 13.90
C GLY A 43 0.50 -2.34 12.59
N LYS A 44 -0.12 -3.53 12.46
CA LYS A 44 0.08 -4.40 11.32
C LYS A 44 -0.50 -3.79 10.04
N TYR A 45 0.10 -4.13 8.91
CA TYR A 45 -0.41 -3.77 7.61
C TYR A 45 -1.67 -4.58 7.28
N PHE A 46 -2.57 -3.99 6.53
CA PHE A 46 -3.73 -4.68 5.98
C PHE A 46 -3.30 -5.46 4.73
N ILE A 47 -3.92 -6.61 4.47
CA ILE A 47 -3.59 -7.43 3.29
C ILE A 47 -3.84 -6.66 1.99
N SER A 48 -4.85 -5.81 1.96
CA SER A 48 -5.17 -4.96 0.81
C SER A 48 -4.27 -3.73 0.65
N ASP A 49 -3.38 -3.44 1.58
CA ASP A 49 -2.48 -2.29 1.49
C ASP A 49 -1.45 -2.50 0.37
N VAL A 50 -1.58 -1.77 -0.73
CA VAL A 50 -0.69 -1.88 -1.90
C VAL A 50 0.76 -1.49 -1.60
N TYR A 51 1.01 -0.85 -0.46
CA TYR A 51 2.34 -0.43 -0.02
C TYR A 51 2.87 -1.23 1.17
N ALA A 52 2.15 -2.28 1.58
CA ALA A 52 2.60 -3.14 2.66
C ALA A 52 3.93 -3.81 2.30
N PRO A 53 4.92 -3.80 3.20
CA PRO A 53 6.20 -4.46 3.00
C PRO A 53 6.09 -5.97 3.25
N PHE A 54 5.10 -6.61 2.63
CA PHE A 54 4.94 -8.06 2.65
C PHE A 54 5.85 -8.72 1.63
N THR A 55 6.18 -9.99 1.84
CA THR A 55 6.68 -10.83 0.76
C THR A 55 5.49 -11.56 0.14
N SER A 56 5.26 -11.37 -1.15
CA SER A 56 4.12 -11.97 -1.85
C SER A 56 4.46 -12.38 -3.27
N VAL A 57 3.78 -13.42 -3.75
CA VAL A 57 3.75 -13.81 -5.15
C VAL A 57 2.30 -13.83 -5.59
N GLN A 58 2.00 -13.17 -6.69
CA GLN A 58 0.66 -13.03 -7.21
C GLN A 58 0.67 -13.40 -8.70
N VAL A 59 -0.21 -14.28 -9.09
CA VAL A 59 -0.37 -14.73 -10.48
C VAL A 59 -1.82 -14.49 -10.88
N GLY A 60 -2.02 -13.79 -11.97
CA GLY A 60 -3.36 -13.46 -12.44
C GLY A 60 -3.38 -12.92 -13.84
N THR A 61 -4.51 -12.38 -14.23
CA THR A 61 -4.70 -11.74 -15.52
C THR A 61 -4.85 -10.24 -15.35
N GLY A 62 -4.22 -9.48 -16.22
CA GLY A 62 -4.31 -8.02 -16.28
C GLY A 62 -4.41 -7.54 -17.71
N LEU A 63 -4.62 -6.24 -17.89
CA LEU A 63 -4.69 -5.63 -19.22
C LEU A 63 -3.37 -5.81 -19.98
N ASN A 64 -3.46 -6.22 -21.24
CA ASN A 64 -2.31 -6.31 -22.13
C ASN A 64 -1.77 -4.91 -22.45
N LEU A 65 -0.55 -4.61 -22.00
CA LEU A 65 0.08 -3.32 -22.24
C LEU A 65 0.29 -3.02 -23.70
N LYS A 66 0.64 -4.03 -24.53
CA LYS A 66 0.92 -3.86 -25.95
C LYS A 66 -0.30 -3.45 -26.77
N GLU A 67 -1.50 -3.79 -26.27
CA GLU A 67 -2.76 -3.49 -26.95
C GLU A 67 -3.52 -2.32 -26.30
N TYR A 68 -2.93 -1.72 -25.26
CA TYR A 68 -3.56 -0.61 -24.58
C TYR A 68 -3.57 0.64 -25.47
N ASN A 69 -4.76 1.06 -25.87
CA ASN A 69 -4.97 2.29 -26.62
C ASN A 69 -5.57 3.38 -25.73
N ILE A 70 -4.78 4.39 -25.43
CA ILE A 70 -5.17 5.49 -24.53
C ILE A 70 -6.35 6.30 -25.11
N SER A 71 -6.43 6.44 -26.43
CA SER A 71 -7.50 7.22 -27.07
C SER A 71 -8.86 6.52 -27.05
N THR A 72 -8.88 5.21 -26.96
CA THR A 72 -10.11 4.40 -26.98
C THR A 72 -10.52 3.85 -25.61
N SER A 73 -9.82 4.25 -24.59
CA SER A 73 -10.14 4.07 -23.17
C SER A 73 -10.05 2.68 -22.56
N ARG A 74 -10.11 1.57 -23.25
CA ARG A 74 -9.94 0.24 -22.66
C ARG A 74 -9.65 -0.83 -23.69
N THR A 75 -8.60 -1.63 -23.46
CA THR A 75 -8.45 -2.88 -24.19
C THR A 75 -9.32 -3.97 -23.55
N SER A 76 -9.87 -4.85 -24.36
CA SER A 76 -10.58 -6.06 -23.90
C SER A 76 -9.64 -7.27 -23.75
N VAL A 77 -8.37 -7.13 -24.11
CA VAL A 77 -7.40 -8.21 -24.09
C VAL A 77 -6.73 -8.26 -22.73
N TYR A 78 -6.85 -9.40 -22.08
CA TYR A 78 -6.23 -9.69 -20.79
C TYR A 78 -5.15 -10.77 -21.00
N VAL A 79 -4.01 -10.54 -20.41
CA VAL A 79 -2.88 -11.47 -20.44
C VAL A 79 -2.46 -11.85 -19.03
N PRO A 80 -1.87 -13.04 -18.84
CA PRO A 80 -1.40 -13.43 -17.54
C PRO A 80 -0.13 -12.69 -17.14
N TYR A 81 -0.12 -12.20 -15.90
CA TYR A 81 1.01 -11.52 -15.27
C TYR A 81 1.37 -12.14 -13.94
N ASN A 82 2.61 -11.92 -13.53
CA ASN A 82 3.05 -12.14 -12.16
C ASN A 82 3.46 -10.81 -11.53
N GLU A 83 2.96 -10.57 -10.31
CA GLU A 83 3.43 -9.50 -9.44
C GLU A 83 4.08 -10.14 -8.22
N THR A 84 5.37 -9.91 -8.04
CA THR A 84 6.12 -10.38 -6.88
C THR A 84 6.54 -9.18 -6.05
N THR A 85 6.24 -9.22 -4.75
CA THR A 85 6.75 -8.23 -3.79
C THR A 85 7.73 -8.93 -2.85
N LEU A 86 8.91 -8.36 -2.71
CA LEU A 86 9.89 -8.72 -1.69
C LEU A 86 9.90 -7.58 -0.69
N GLY A 87 9.36 -7.80 0.50
CA GLY A 87 9.23 -6.75 1.49
C GLY A 87 9.59 -7.23 2.88
N ALA A 88 10.05 -6.32 3.69
CA ALA A 88 10.36 -6.54 5.09
C ALA A 88 10.13 -5.27 5.91
N GLU A 89 9.74 -5.47 7.15
CA GLU A 89 9.77 -4.46 8.18
C GLU A 89 10.95 -4.78 9.13
N ILE A 90 11.97 -3.92 9.14
CA ILE A 90 13.15 -4.08 9.99
C ILE A 90 12.82 -3.44 11.35
N PRO A 91 12.61 -4.22 12.41
CA PRO A 91 12.28 -3.68 13.72
C PRO A 91 13.50 -3.03 14.35
N ILE A 92 13.32 -1.83 14.93
CA ILE A 92 14.39 -1.12 15.68
C ILE A 92 14.09 -1.18 17.16
N TYR A 93 12.90 -0.77 17.57
CA TYR A 93 12.53 -0.62 18.96
C TYR A 93 11.05 -0.89 19.19
N HIS A 94 10.75 -1.52 20.29
CA HIS A 94 9.39 -1.76 20.74
C HIS A 94 9.29 -1.56 22.25
N SER A 95 8.24 -0.88 22.69
CA SER A 95 7.94 -0.75 24.12
C SER A 95 6.44 -0.96 24.39
N SER A 96 6.15 -1.43 25.58
CA SER A 96 4.79 -1.64 26.05
C SER A 96 4.68 -1.20 27.50
N ARG A 97 3.59 -0.52 27.85
CA ARG A 97 3.29 -0.03 29.20
C ARG A 97 1.84 -0.31 29.55
N ILE A 98 1.61 -0.85 30.74
CA ILE A 98 0.29 -0.97 31.36
C ILE A 98 0.07 0.26 32.24
N HIS A 99 -1.08 0.91 32.11
CA HIS A 99 -1.46 2.08 32.87
C HIS A 99 -2.30 1.67 34.11
N GLN A 100 -2.41 2.57 35.08
CA GLN A 100 -3.16 2.33 36.32
C GLN A 100 -4.63 1.92 36.08
N ASN A 101 -5.23 2.37 34.99
CA ASN A 101 -6.60 2.00 34.60
C ASN A 101 -6.67 0.64 33.85
N GLY A 102 -5.63 -0.16 33.86
CA GLY A 102 -5.54 -1.44 33.14
C GLY A 102 -5.40 -1.35 31.65
N GLN A 103 -5.40 -0.14 31.06
CA GLN A 103 -5.19 0.05 29.62
C GLN A 103 -3.72 -0.17 29.28
N GLN A 104 -3.46 -0.64 28.05
CA GLN A 104 -2.11 -0.83 27.55
C GLN A 104 -1.80 0.18 26.43
N SER A 105 -0.60 0.74 26.46
CA SER A 105 -0.05 1.45 25.31
C SER A 105 1.20 0.74 24.82
N LYS A 106 1.38 0.77 23.49
CA LYS A 106 2.55 0.21 22.82
C LYS A 106 3.11 1.24 21.87
N PHE A 107 4.44 1.25 21.71
CA PHE A 107 5.15 2.11 20.76
C PHE A 107 6.20 1.27 20.04
N ALA A 108 6.35 1.49 18.74
CA ALA A 108 7.37 0.82 17.95
C ALA A 108 7.99 1.74 16.91
N LEU A 109 9.25 1.48 16.61
CA LEU A 109 10.04 2.04 15.52
C LEU A 109 10.49 0.92 14.61
N SER A 110 10.33 1.11 13.32
CA SER A 110 10.78 0.16 12.29
C SER A 110 11.17 0.88 11.00
N ILE A 111 11.83 0.15 10.11
CA ILE A 111 12.18 0.60 8.76
C ILE A 111 11.44 -0.30 7.77
N PRO A 112 10.39 0.18 7.07
CA PRO A 112 9.74 -0.58 6.03
C PRO A 112 10.53 -0.48 4.72
N VAL A 113 10.78 -1.63 4.08
CA VAL A 113 11.45 -1.72 2.79
C VAL A 113 10.71 -2.70 1.89
N SER A 114 10.59 -2.41 0.59
CA SER A 114 10.05 -3.37 -0.37
C SER A 114 10.50 -3.09 -1.79
N ALA A 115 10.53 -4.16 -2.59
CA ALA A 115 10.62 -4.11 -4.05
C ALA A 115 9.44 -4.88 -4.61
N GLN A 116 8.66 -4.22 -5.45
CA GLN A 116 7.54 -4.84 -6.17
C GLN A 116 7.94 -4.98 -7.64
N ILE A 117 7.89 -6.20 -8.15
CA ILE A 117 8.35 -6.55 -9.49
C ILE A 117 7.15 -7.09 -10.26
N TRP A 118 6.96 -6.57 -11.46
CA TRP A 118 5.90 -6.95 -12.36
C TRP A 118 6.49 -7.65 -13.59
N PHE A 119 6.08 -8.91 -13.82
CA PHE A 119 6.56 -9.77 -14.89
C PHE A 119 5.46 -10.10 -15.88
N ASP A 120 5.83 -10.20 -17.15
CA ASP A 120 5.06 -10.91 -18.17
C ASP A 120 5.58 -12.34 -18.30
N PHE A 121 4.86 -13.31 -17.72
CA PHE A 121 5.29 -14.71 -17.74
C PHE A 121 5.05 -15.45 -19.04
N PHE A 122 4.29 -14.88 -19.93
CA PHE A 122 3.81 -15.58 -21.11
C PHE A 122 4.42 -15.07 -22.43
N GLU A 123 5.35 -14.13 -22.34
CA GLU A 123 6.16 -13.78 -23.49
C GLU A 123 7.10 -14.94 -23.87
N LYS A 124 7.21 -15.21 -25.19
CA LYS A 124 7.74 -16.46 -25.74
C LYS A 124 9.20 -16.78 -25.41
N ALA A 125 10.00 -15.80 -25.05
CA ALA A 125 11.45 -15.98 -24.92
C ALA A 125 11.95 -16.00 -23.47
N THR A 126 11.44 -15.15 -22.62
CA THR A 126 11.84 -14.96 -21.22
C THR A 126 10.66 -14.37 -20.48
N ALA A 127 10.65 -14.43 -19.14
CA ALA A 127 9.66 -13.72 -18.33
C ALA A 127 10.14 -12.27 -18.11
N PRO A 128 9.86 -11.34 -19.03
CA PRO A 128 10.41 -10.00 -18.95
C PRO A 128 9.89 -9.26 -17.73
N ILE A 129 10.78 -8.50 -17.10
CA ILE A 129 10.39 -7.53 -16.09
C ILE A 129 9.81 -6.33 -16.80
N LEU A 130 8.56 -6.01 -16.51
CA LEU A 130 7.88 -4.84 -17.04
C LEU A 130 8.17 -3.59 -16.20
N ASN A 131 8.17 -3.76 -14.88
CA ASN A 131 8.40 -2.67 -13.93
C ASN A 131 8.94 -3.19 -12.60
N THR A 132 9.75 -2.38 -11.93
CA THR A 132 10.16 -2.59 -10.54
C THR A 132 9.96 -1.31 -9.76
N ASP A 133 9.18 -1.37 -8.68
CA ASP A 133 8.98 -0.28 -7.74
C ASP A 133 9.77 -0.57 -6.48
N TYR A 134 10.69 0.33 -6.11
CA TYR A 134 11.47 0.29 -4.89
C TYR A 134 10.88 1.25 -3.87
N ARG A 135 10.70 0.80 -2.63
CA ARG A 135 10.12 1.58 -1.55
C ARG A 135 10.97 1.46 -0.30
N PHE A 136 11.26 2.59 0.30
CA PHE A 136 12.07 2.68 1.49
C PHE A 136 11.54 3.77 2.42
N GLY A 137 11.12 3.40 3.63
CA GLY A 137 10.82 4.34 4.70
C GLY A 137 12.01 4.48 5.62
N VAL A 138 12.45 5.70 5.91
CA VAL A 138 13.60 5.93 6.82
C VAL A 138 13.25 5.47 8.23
N ILE A 139 12.05 5.79 8.68
CA ILE A 139 11.53 5.36 9.98
C ILE A 139 10.00 5.33 9.94
N GLU A 140 9.42 4.28 10.48
CA GLU A 140 8.01 4.16 10.73
C GLU A 140 7.75 4.18 12.23
N LEU A 141 6.96 5.13 12.67
CA LEU A 141 6.52 5.31 14.05
C LEU A 141 5.13 4.70 14.20
N ASN A 142 4.97 3.79 15.13
CA ASN A 142 3.68 3.21 15.45
C ASN A 142 3.38 3.38 16.93
N TYR A 143 2.20 3.90 17.21
CA TYR A 143 1.67 4.01 18.57
C TYR A 143 0.30 3.33 18.63
N LEU A 144 0.08 2.49 19.64
CA LEU A 144 -1.19 1.84 19.88
C LEU A 144 -1.65 2.14 21.30
N ARG A 145 -2.92 2.51 21.43
CA ARG A 145 -3.64 2.57 22.71
C ARG A 145 -4.71 1.50 22.73
N GLN A 146 -4.59 0.56 23.66
CA GLN A 146 -5.55 -0.50 23.88
C GLN A 146 -6.48 -0.11 25.04
N PHE A 147 -7.78 -0.32 24.84
CA PHE A 147 -8.82 -0.08 25.84
C PHE A 147 -9.26 -1.40 26.47
N ASN A 148 -9.61 -1.36 27.73
CA ASN A 148 -10.17 -2.53 28.42
C ASN A 148 -11.68 -2.63 28.10
N ARG A 149 -12.01 -3.02 26.84
CA ARG A 149 -13.37 -3.16 26.34
C ARG A 149 -13.54 -4.49 25.61
N GLU A 150 -14.64 -5.18 25.88
CA GLU A 150 -14.97 -6.43 25.19
C GLU A 150 -15.62 -6.19 23.81
N LYS A 151 -16.35 -5.10 23.66
CA LYS A 151 -17.10 -4.76 22.45
C LYS A 151 -16.74 -3.36 21.94
N GLY A 152 -16.99 -3.12 20.67
CA GLY A 152 -16.74 -1.84 20.02
C GLY A 152 -15.26 -1.62 19.67
N ILE A 153 -14.78 -0.38 19.83
CA ILE A 153 -13.39 -0.02 19.56
C ILE A 153 -12.54 -0.46 20.74
N ARG A 154 -11.72 -1.48 20.54
CA ARG A 154 -10.82 -2.07 21.55
C ARG A 154 -9.46 -1.42 21.57
N ASN A 155 -9.00 -0.91 20.45
CA ASN A 155 -7.74 -0.17 20.33
C ASN A 155 -7.78 0.84 19.20
N ILE A 156 -6.90 1.83 19.32
CA ILE A 156 -6.59 2.80 18.27
C ILE A 156 -5.08 2.75 18.06
N ALA A 157 -4.66 2.64 16.80
CA ALA A 157 -3.27 2.75 16.44
C ALA A 157 -3.05 3.96 15.51
N ILE A 158 -1.89 4.61 15.66
CA ILE A 158 -1.45 5.71 14.81
C ILE A 158 -0.14 5.28 14.17
N LYS A 159 -0.05 5.39 12.86
CA LYS A 159 1.17 5.19 12.07
C LYS A 159 1.61 6.53 11.50
N PHE A 160 2.89 6.82 11.62
CA PHE A 160 3.49 7.99 10.99
C PHE A 160 4.83 7.62 10.36
N ILE A 161 4.99 7.91 9.07
CA ILE A 161 6.24 7.80 8.34
C ILE A 161 6.60 9.21 7.87
N PRO A 162 7.57 9.88 8.51
CA PRO A 162 7.94 11.25 8.15
C PRO A 162 8.63 11.35 6.80
N PHE A 163 9.29 10.29 6.37
CA PHE A 163 9.99 10.22 5.10
C PHE A 163 9.88 8.81 4.51
N PHE A 164 9.32 8.73 3.33
CA PHE A 164 9.17 7.51 2.56
C PHE A 164 9.58 7.80 1.10
N HIS A 165 10.59 7.12 0.63
CA HIS A 165 11.07 7.23 -0.75
C HIS A 165 10.45 6.14 -1.61
N GLU A 166 9.95 6.51 -2.77
CA GLU A 166 9.53 5.58 -3.82
C GLU A 166 10.25 5.96 -5.11
N SER A 167 10.87 4.95 -5.73
CA SER A 167 11.45 5.06 -7.06
C SER A 167 11.02 3.87 -7.90
N THR A 168 10.94 4.08 -9.21
CA THR A 168 10.48 3.04 -10.09
C THR A 168 11.37 2.93 -11.31
N HIS A 169 11.59 1.70 -11.75
CA HIS A 169 12.40 1.36 -12.90
C HIS A 169 11.59 0.56 -13.91
N ILE A 170 11.52 1.03 -15.14
CA ILE A 170 10.93 0.28 -16.24
C ILE A 170 11.88 -0.84 -16.67
N GLY A 171 11.34 -2.02 -16.95
CA GLY A 171 12.14 -3.13 -17.42
C GLY A 171 12.73 -2.86 -18.83
N ASP A 172 13.95 -3.27 -19.04
CA ASP A 172 14.65 -3.00 -20.29
C ASP A 172 13.96 -3.62 -21.51
N GLU A 173 13.31 -4.77 -21.34
CA GLU A 173 12.56 -5.43 -22.41
C GLU A 173 11.31 -4.67 -22.83
N VAL A 174 10.69 -3.91 -21.93
CA VAL A 174 9.59 -3.00 -22.32
C VAL A 174 10.08 -1.89 -23.23
N LEU A 175 11.33 -1.48 -23.07
CA LEU A 175 11.98 -0.53 -24.00
C LEU A 175 12.24 -1.16 -25.37
N LEU A 176 12.51 -2.47 -25.41
CA LEU A 176 12.63 -3.22 -26.67
C LEU A 176 11.29 -3.32 -27.41
N TYR A 177 10.17 -3.46 -26.71
CA TYR A 177 8.84 -3.42 -27.33
C TYR A 177 8.61 -2.13 -28.11
N ARG A 178 9.16 -1.02 -27.65
CA ARG A 178 9.12 0.24 -28.37
C ARG A 178 9.81 0.16 -29.74
N VAL A 179 10.92 -0.56 -29.80
CA VAL A 179 11.74 -0.67 -31.04
C VAL A 179 11.20 -1.75 -31.95
N LEU A 180 10.81 -2.90 -31.40
CA LEU A 180 10.43 -4.08 -32.17
C LEU A 180 8.95 -4.10 -32.55
N ASP A 181 8.07 -3.65 -31.66
CA ASP A 181 6.62 -3.74 -31.79
C ASP A 181 5.94 -2.37 -31.93
N ASP A 182 6.71 -1.29 -32.16
CA ASP A 182 6.20 0.09 -32.18
C ASP A 182 5.37 0.46 -30.95
N PHE A 183 5.68 -0.16 -29.79
CA PHE A 183 4.94 0.09 -28.58
C PHE A 183 5.28 1.47 -28.01
N PRO A 184 4.31 2.36 -27.92
CA PRO A 184 4.57 3.74 -27.63
C PRO A 184 4.85 4.00 -26.13
N ILE A 185 5.96 3.57 -25.59
CA ILE A 185 6.38 3.84 -24.21
C ILE A 185 7.48 4.91 -24.14
N ARG A 186 7.32 5.88 -23.27
CA ARG A 186 8.38 6.82 -22.90
C ARG A 186 8.84 6.57 -21.47
N ARG A 187 10.13 6.34 -21.29
CA ARG A 187 10.72 6.27 -19.96
C ARG A 187 10.66 7.63 -19.28
N ILE A 188 10.12 7.66 -18.09
CA ILE A 188 10.16 8.81 -17.18
C ILE A 188 11.02 8.45 -15.95
N ASN A 189 11.51 9.45 -15.25
CA ASN A 189 12.13 9.24 -13.96
C ASN A 189 11.07 9.43 -12.88
N VAL A 190 10.62 8.33 -12.27
CA VAL A 190 9.71 8.34 -11.13
C VAL A 190 10.53 8.14 -9.87
N SER A 191 10.67 9.21 -9.11
CA SER A 191 11.44 9.20 -7.85
C SER A 191 10.94 10.36 -7.01
N TYR A 192 10.33 10.05 -5.88
CA TYR A 192 9.73 11.06 -5.02
C TYR A 192 9.72 10.65 -3.55
N GLU A 193 9.60 11.65 -2.69
CA GLU A 193 9.53 11.50 -1.25
C GLU A 193 8.15 11.90 -0.73
N LEU A 194 7.65 11.10 0.20
CA LEU A 194 6.34 11.26 0.84
C LEU A 194 6.48 11.30 2.36
N ALA A 195 5.50 11.94 3.01
CA ALA A 195 5.11 11.62 4.38
C ALA A 195 3.79 10.86 4.40
N GLU A 196 3.60 9.99 5.38
CA GLU A 196 2.37 9.23 5.58
C GLU A 196 1.89 9.33 7.02
N LEU A 197 0.59 9.57 7.20
CA LEU A 197 -0.10 9.50 8.49
C LEU A 197 -1.34 8.62 8.36
N ALA A 198 -1.51 7.68 9.29
CA ALA A 198 -2.71 6.84 9.31
C ALA A 198 -3.21 6.58 10.73
N VAL A 199 -4.53 6.42 10.85
CA VAL A 199 -5.22 6.02 12.07
C VAL A 199 -5.94 4.71 11.81
N THR A 200 -5.75 3.74 12.71
CA THR A 200 -6.37 2.42 12.65
C THR A 200 -7.26 2.20 13.87
N LEU A 201 -8.48 1.74 13.64
CA LEU A 201 -9.42 1.29 14.66
C LEU A 201 -9.45 -0.23 14.65
N ASN A 202 -9.28 -0.86 15.82
CA ASN A 202 -9.22 -2.32 15.98
C ASN A 202 -8.11 -2.95 15.11
N ASP A 203 -6.91 -2.49 15.33
CA ASP A 203 -5.71 -2.97 14.62
C ASP A 203 -5.72 -4.50 14.39
N PRO A 204 -5.47 -4.98 13.16
CA PRO A 204 -5.53 -6.39 12.83
C PRO A 204 -4.29 -7.14 13.31
N ASN A 205 -4.02 -7.10 14.62
CA ASN A 205 -2.95 -7.89 15.18
C ASN A 205 -3.28 -9.40 15.10
N GLY A 206 -2.25 -10.21 14.98
CA GLY A 206 -2.42 -11.64 14.76
C GLY A 206 -2.99 -12.41 15.95
N SER A 207 -3.03 -11.84 17.17
CA SER A 207 -3.62 -12.50 18.34
C SER A 207 -5.15 -12.46 18.31
N ILE A 208 -5.76 -11.59 17.52
CA ILE A 208 -7.21 -11.43 17.45
C ILE A 208 -7.75 -12.15 16.22
N ARG A 209 -8.30 -13.35 16.44
CA ARG A 209 -8.85 -14.19 15.38
C ARG A 209 -10.20 -13.70 14.82
N ASN A 210 -10.97 -12.96 15.61
CA ASN A 210 -12.25 -12.38 15.19
C ASN A 210 -12.16 -10.87 15.35
N ASN A 211 -11.98 -10.16 14.25
CA ASN A 211 -11.76 -8.73 14.28
C ASN A 211 -12.32 -8.02 13.05
N HIS A 212 -12.79 -6.80 13.26
CA HIS A 212 -13.11 -5.82 12.24
C HIS A 212 -12.19 -4.62 12.44
N ALA A 213 -11.28 -4.43 11.53
CA ALA A 213 -10.32 -3.35 11.56
C ALA A 213 -10.59 -2.33 10.46
N TRP A 214 -10.39 -1.05 10.77
CA TRP A 214 -10.52 0.05 9.83
C TRP A 214 -9.26 0.90 9.88
N LYS A 215 -8.76 1.35 8.74
CA LYS A 215 -7.64 2.27 8.66
C LYS A 215 -7.96 3.40 7.68
N LEU A 216 -7.78 4.63 8.13
CA LEU A 216 -7.83 5.82 7.32
C LEU A 216 -6.43 6.43 7.27
N GLY A 217 -5.93 6.75 6.10
CA GLY A 217 -4.61 7.35 5.96
C GLY A 217 -4.53 8.37 4.83
N VAL A 218 -3.51 9.19 4.93
CA VAL A 218 -3.13 10.18 3.93
C VAL A 218 -1.63 10.12 3.68
N ARG A 219 -1.24 10.36 2.43
CA ARG A 219 0.15 10.44 1.98
C ARG A 219 0.32 11.72 1.18
N GLY A 220 1.39 12.43 1.39
CA GLY A 220 1.65 13.67 0.67
C GLY A 220 3.09 13.80 0.26
N LEU A 221 3.32 14.39 -0.94
CA LEU A 221 4.65 14.75 -1.41
C LEU A 221 5.30 15.74 -0.43
N LEU A 222 6.53 15.47 -0.04
CA LEU A 222 7.33 16.40 0.75
C LEU A 222 7.76 17.61 -0.08
N ASN A 223 7.91 17.43 -1.38
CA ASN A 223 8.28 18.50 -2.30
C ASN A 223 7.40 18.52 -3.56
N PRO A 224 6.21 19.14 -3.51
CA PRO A 224 5.33 19.25 -4.67
C PRO A 224 5.95 19.95 -5.88
N SER A 225 6.95 20.82 -5.67
CA SER A 225 7.65 21.51 -6.76
C SER A 225 8.47 20.56 -7.63
N LYS A 226 8.94 19.44 -7.04
CA LYS A 226 9.61 18.37 -7.77
C LYS A 226 8.63 17.37 -8.37
N GLY A 227 7.36 17.38 -7.90
CA GLY A 227 6.30 16.49 -8.39
C GLY A 227 6.57 15.01 -8.13
N TRP A 228 5.79 14.18 -8.83
CA TRP A 228 5.85 12.72 -8.75
C TRP A 228 6.87 12.13 -9.73
N TYR A 229 7.24 12.86 -10.78
CA TYR A 229 8.13 12.38 -11.83
C TYR A 229 8.83 13.53 -12.52
N SER A 230 9.90 13.20 -13.25
CA SER A 230 10.58 14.11 -14.14
C SER A 230 10.77 13.47 -15.53
N ILE A 231 10.91 14.31 -16.55
CA ILE A 231 11.09 13.89 -17.93
C ILE A 231 12.53 14.19 -18.33
N ARG A 232 13.24 13.20 -18.86
CA ARG A 232 14.56 13.40 -19.44
C ARG A 232 14.40 13.80 -20.92
N SER A 233 15.06 14.89 -21.33
CA SER A 233 15.11 15.27 -22.74
C SER A 233 15.85 14.21 -23.55
N VAL A 234 15.36 13.92 -24.78
CA VAL A 234 16.02 12.99 -25.69
C VAL A 234 17.26 13.63 -26.34
N GLU A 235 17.26 14.96 -26.45
CA GLU A 235 18.30 15.72 -27.15
C GLU A 235 19.43 16.27 -26.27
N GLY A 236 19.33 16.08 -24.96
CA GLY A 236 20.32 16.60 -24.02
C GLY A 236 20.21 16.01 -22.62
N ASP A 237 21.23 16.25 -21.81
CA ASP A 237 21.27 15.81 -20.40
C ASP A 237 20.35 16.62 -19.48
N THR A 238 19.40 17.36 -20.03
CA THR A 238 18.48 18.17 -19.22
C THR A 238 17.30 17.33 -18.71
N THR A 239 17.08 17.37 -17.41
CA THR A 239 15.92 16.76 -16.76
C THR A 239 14.90 17.84 -16.48
N GLN A 240 13.73 17.73 -17.09
CA GLN A 240 12.61 18.60 -16.81
C GLN A 240 11.82 18.07 -15.63
N VAL A 241 11.79 18.84 -14.55
CA VAL A 241 10.94 18.57 -13.39
C VAL A 241 9.51 18.96 -13.72
N VAL A 242 8.54 18.12 -13.36
CA VAL A 242 7.11 18.35 -13.54
C VAL A 242 6.47 18.61 -12.17
N PRO A 243 6.22 19.87 -11.81
CA PRO A 243 5.58 20.20 -10.53
C PRO A 243 4.18 19.59 -10.44
N SER A 244 3.83 19.07 -9.27
CA SER A 244 2.52 18.49 -9.03
C SER A 244 1.55 19.50 -8.43
N ARG A 245 0.32 19.55 -8.98
CA ARG A 245 -0.82 20.23 -8.38
C ARG A 245 -1.61 19.32 -7.44
N LYS A 246 -1.52 18.02 -7.63
CA LYS A 246 -2.19 16.96 -6.86
C LYS A 246 -1.17 16.23 -6.00
N TRP A 247 -0.80 16.80 -4.89
CA TRP A 247 0.29 16.31 -4.04
C TRP A 247 -0.15 15.39 -2.90
N LEU A 248 -1.48 15.20 -2.71
CA LEU A 248 -2.04 14.42 -1.61
C LEU A 248 -2.82 13.23 -2.13
N GLU A 249 -2.54 12.06 -1.58
CA GLU A 249 -3.32 10.82 -1.73
C GLU A 249 -4.00 10.47 -0.41
N SER A 250 -5.16 9.81 -0.47
CA SER A 250 -5.87 9.32 0.71
C SER A 250 -6.35 7.90 0.50
N TYR A 251 -6.52 7.15 1.58
CA TYR A 251 -7.01 5.79 1.51
C TYR A 251 -7.85 5.40 2.71
N LEU A 252 -8.78 4.50 2.47
CA LEU A 252 -9.57 3.81 3.47
C LEU A 252 -9.38 2.31 3.28
N GLN A 253 -9.04 1.62 4.37
CA GLN A 253 -8.87 0.16 4.38
C GLN A 253 -9.82 -0.45 5.41
N TYR A 254 -10.35 -1.61 5.07
CA TYR A 254 -11.14 -2.45 5.96
C TYR A 254 -10.60 -3.88 5.90
N GLN A 255 -10.46 -4.52 7.06
CA GLN A 255 -10.12 -5.93 7.15
C GLN A 255 -10.99 -6.63 8.18
N HIS A 256 -11.65 -7.70 7.74
CA HIS A 256 -12.38 -8.61 8.59
C HIS A 256 -11.66 -9.94 8.68
N GLN A 257 -11.44 -10.42 9.90
CA GLN A 257 -10.85 -11.72 10.18
C GLN A 257 -11.83 -12.55 11.00
N ARG A 258 -12.00 -13.83 10.64
CA ARG A 258 -12.93 -14.73 11.33
C ARG A 258 -12.34 -16.14 11.49
N SER A 259 -12.39 -16.67 12.71
CA SER A 259 -11.91 -18.02 13.05
C SER A 259 -12.94 -19.11 12.83
N LYS A 260 -14.18 -18.77 12.49
CA LYS A 260 -15.28 -19.71 12.22
C LYS A 260 -15.85 -19.42 10.84
N GLY A 261 -16.20 -20.45 10.08
CA GLY A 261 -16.79 -20.32 8.75
C GLY A 261 -16.14 -21.26 7.74
N PHE A 262 -16.33 -20.97 6.45
CA PHE A 262 -15.86 -21.80 5.35
C PHE A 262 -14.34 -21.99 5.42
N LEU A 263 -13.89 -23.24 5.57
CA LEU A 263 -12.48 -23.66 5.72
C LEU A 263 -11.72 -22.98 6.88
N ALA A 264 -12.39 -22.28 7.80
CA ALA A 264 -11.74 -21.79 9.00
C ALA A 264 -11.54 -22.95 10.00
N SER A 265 -10.37 -22.99 10.61
CA SER A 265 -9.99 -23.99 11.59
C SER A 265 -9.15 -23.37 12.71
N LYS A 266 -8.70 -24.20 13.69
CA LYS A 266 -7.74 -23.71 14.68
C LYS A 266 -6.44 -23.16 14.05
N LYS A 267 -6.06 -23.66 12.86
CA LYS A 267 -4.86 -23.25 12.12
C LYS A 267 -5.11 -22.26 10.98
N ALA A 268 -6.38 -21.99 10.64
CA ALA A 268 -6.73 -21.10 9.54
C ALA A 268 -7.78 -20.05 9.96
N VAL A 269 -7.57 -18.83 9.53
CA VAL A 269 -8.48 -17.70 9.74
C VAL A 269 -8.92 -17.17 8.38
N SER A 270 -10.23 -17.09 8.14
CA SER A 270 -10.74 -16.44 6.93
C SER A 270 -10.54 -14.93 7.01
N VAL A 271 -10.16 -14.31 5.89
CA VAL A 271 -9.87 -12.88 5.80
C VAL A 271 -10.55 -12.30 4.58
N ILE A 272 -11.18 -11.15 4.79
CA ILE A 272 -11.60 -10.23 3.73
C ILE A 272 -10.88 -8.92 4.02
N SER A 273 -10.15 -8.39 3.03
CA SER A 273 -9.45 -7.12 3.16
C SER A 273 -9.69 -6.29 1.92
N VAL A 274 -10.06 -5.03 2.09
CA VAL A 274 -10.34 -4.11 0.99
C VAL A 274 -9.67 -2.78 1.25
N GLU A 275 -9.20 -2.15 0.18
CA GLU A 275 -8.70 -0.78 0.17
C GLU A 275 -9.42 0.01 -0.92
N VAL A 276 -9.85 1.20 -0.58
CA VAL A 276 -10.23 2.25 -1.52
C VAL A 276 -9.21 3.37 -1.38
N ARG A 277 -8.51 3.67 -2.46
CA ARG A 277 -7.45 4.68 -2.47
C ARG A 277 -7.71 5.71 -3.55
N ASN A 278 -7.61 6.97 -3.17
CA ASN A 278 -7.60 8.08 -4.11
C ASN A 278 -6.14 8.37 -4.46
N ARG A 279 -5.72 7.98 -5.66
CA ARG A 279 -4.33 8.07 -6.14
C ARG A 279 -4.20 9.15 -7.21
N VAL A 280 -3.05 9.78 -7.23
CA VAL A 280 -2.69 10.70 -8.30
C VAL A 280 -2.34 9.91 -9.56
N ARG A 281 -3.11 10.13 -10.64
CA ARG A 281 -2.74 9.72 -11.99
C ARG A 281 -1.76 10.73 -12.54
N PHE A 282 -0.66 10.26 -13.13
CA PHE A 282 0.31 11.15 -13.73
C PHE A 282 -0.25 11.77 -15.01
N GLY A 283 -0.20 13.09 -15.11
CA GLY A 283 -0.41 13.85 -16.32
C GLY A 283 0.80 13.72 -17.24
N TYR A 284 1.00 12.53 -17.74
CA TYR A 284 2.15 12.17 -18.53
C TYR A 284 1.79 12.26 -20.01
N PRO A 285 2.56 12.98 -20.83
CA PRO A 285 2.35 12.95 -22.25
C PRO A 285 2.66 11.53 -22.74
N SER A 286 1.60 10.73 -22.77
CA SER A 286 1.70 9.43 -23.37
C SER A 286 1.28 9.56 -24.82
N TYR A 287 2.17 9.20 -25.67
CA TYR A 287 2.05 8.59 -26.96
C TYR A 287 1.39 9.32 -28.06
N LEU A 288 2.14 9.29 -28.93
CA LEU A 288 2.03 9.72 -30.27
C LEU A 288 1.51 8.65 -31.18
N GLY A 289 0.56 9.04 -32.05
CA GLY A 289 0.33 8.40 -33.29
C GLY A 289 1.59 8.50 -34.21
N LYS A 290 1.77 7.51 -35.05
CA LYS A 290 2.87 7.32 -35.99
C LYS A 290 3.13 8.47 -37.00
N ASP A 291 2.40 9.57 -36.93
CA ASP A 291 2.31 10.49 -38.08
C ASP A 291 3.47 11.47 -38.21
N ASN A 292 4.37 11.53 -37.22
CA ASN A 292 5.60 12.34 -37.37
C ASN A 292 6.71 11.77 -36.46
N GLU A 293 7.76 11.35 -37.05
CA GLU A 293 8.91 10.65 -36.48
C GLU A 293 9.62 11.39 -35.33
N ASP A 294 9.39 12.68 -35.17
CA ASP A 294 10.09 13.52 -34.18
C ASP A 294 9.18 14.37 -33.28
N GLN A 295 7.89 14.37 -33.47
CA GLN A 295 6.99 15.18 -32.67
C GLN A 295 6.13 14.31 -31.76
N TRP A 296 6.54 14.23 -30.51
CA TRP A 296 5.73 13.74 -29.42
C TRP A 296 4.59 14.74 -29.19
N SER A 297 3.42 14.52 -29.80
CA SER A 297 2.25 15.32 -29.49
C SER A 297 1.81 15.01 -28.08
N PRO A 298 1.81 15.95 -27.17
CA PRO A 298 1.32 15.73 -25.84
C PRO A 298 -0.21 15.60 -25.92
N LEU A 299 -0.74 14.39 -25.94
CA LEU A 299 -2.00 14.17 -25.27
C LEU A 299 -1.67 14.38 -23.79
N ALA A 300 -1.64 15.66 -23.38
CA ALA A 300 -1.47 16.05 -22.01
C ALA A 300 -2.66 15.51 -21.25
N LEU A 301 -2.50 14.31 -20.70
CA LEU A 301 -3.40 13.87 -19.65
C LEU A 301 -3.09 14.78 -18.47
N ASP A 302 -4.02 15.64 -18.11
CA ASP A 302 -3.89 16.41 -16.88
C ASP A 302 -3.70 15.46 -15.70
N GLU A 303 -2.82 15.84 -14.79
CA GLU A 303 -2.70 15.18 -13.51
C GLU A 303 -4.07 15.16 -12.83
N ASP A 304 -4.55 13.98 -12.47
CA ASP A 304 -5.88 13.77 -11.92
C ASP A 304 -5.88 12.85 -10.71
N LEU A 305 -6.95 12.91 -9.92
CA LEU A 305 -7.18 11.99 -8.82
C LEU A 305 -8.12 10.88 -9.26
N ALA A 306 -7.65 9.65 -9.19
CA ALA A 306 -8.41 8.47 -9.56
C ALA A 306 -8.65 7.56 -8.35
N VAL A 307 -9.87 7.06 -8.25
CA VAL A 307 -10.24 6.08 -7.22
C VAL A 307 -9.78 4.70 -7.67
N CYS A 308 -9.00 4.04 -6.83
CA CYS A 308 -8.53 2.68 -7.03
C CYS A 308 -9.11 1.78 -5.94
N PHE A 309 -9.42 0.55 -6.31
CA PHE A 309 -9.91 -0.48 -5.42
C PHE A 309 -8.93 -1.66 -5.43
N ASN A 310 -8.60 -2.20 -4.25
CA ASN A 310 -7.79 -3.41 -4.09
C ASN A 310 -8.43 -4.32 -3.04
N GLY A 311 -8.87 -5.49 -3.46
CA GLY A 311 -9.60 -6.42 -2.61
C GLY A 311 -8.93 -7.79 -2.53
N TYR A 312 -8.98 -8.39 -1.35
CA TYR A 312 -8.49 -9.74 -1.08
C TYR A 312 -9.54 -10.53 -0.30
N VAL A 313 -9.73 -11.78 -0.69
CA VAL A 313 -10.53 -12.75 0.06
C VAL A 313 -9.80 -14.08 0.11
N GLY A 314 -9.69 -14.66 1.29
CA GLY A 314 -8.95 -15.93 1.45
C GLY A 314 -8.70 -16.28 2.91
N TRP A 315 -7.55 -16.87 3.15
CA TRP A 315 -7.21 -17.43 4.46
C TRP A 315 -5.78 -17.10 4.84
N LYS A 316 -5.59 -16.88 6.15
CA LYS A 316 -4.28 -16.88 6.81
C LYS A 316 -4.09 -18.20 7.55
N PHE A 317 -2.92 -18.77 7.43
CA PHE A 317 -2.55 -20.04 8.03
C PHE A 317 -1.48 -19.87 9.11
N SER A 318 -1.62 -20.63 10.20
CA SER A 318 -0.58 -20.80 11.20
C SER A 318 -0.14 -22.26 11.21
N PHE A 319 1.15 -22.51 11.12
CA PHE A 319 1.69 -23.85 11.22
C PHE A 319 1.64 -24.41 12.65
N GLU A 320 1.59 -23.54 13.65
CA GLU A 320 1.45 -23.86 15.06
C GLU A 320 0.17 -23.23 15.62
N GLU A 321 -0.57 -23.94 16.48
CA GLU A 321 -1.87 -23.49 16.99
C GLU A 321 -1.79 -22.16 17.76
N ASP A 322 -0.68 -21.93 18.44
CA ASP A 322 -0.46 -20.77 19.33
C ASP A 322 0.34 -19.65 18.67
N LYS A 323 0.86 -19.84 17.45
CA LYS A 323 1.57 -18.80 16.70
C LYS A 323 0.65 -18.00 15.79
N LEU A 324 1.08 -16.77 15.56
CA LEU A 324 0.39 -15.86 14.66
C LEU A 324 0.43 -16.41 13.23
N PRO A 325 -0.71 -16.40 12.51
CA PRO A 325 -0.72 -16.77 11.10
C PRO A 325 0.05 -15.73 10.29
N ARG A 326 1.05 -16.20 9.56
CA ARG A 326 1.91 -15.36 8.72
C ARG A 326 1.80 -15.63 7.23
N LEU A 327 1.41 -16.86 6.86
CA LEU A 327 1.21 -17.24 5.47
C LEU A 327 -0.27 -17.11 5.12
N GLY A 328 -0.58 -16.49 4.01
CA GLY A 328 -1.95 -16.39 3.51
C GLY A 328 -2.06 -16.76 2.03
N ALA A 329 -3.23 -17.26 1.64
CA ALA A 329 -3.60 -17.53 0.26
C ALA A 329 -4.92 -16.82 -0.04
N TYR A 330 -4.94 -16.02 -1.10
CA TYR A 330 -6.04 -15.12 -1.41
C TYR A 330 -6.38 -15.12 -2.90
N LEU A 331 -7.66 -14.85 -3.19
CA LEU A 331 -8.08 -14.26 -4.45
C LEU A 331 -7.91 -12.73 -4.31
N ARG A 332 -7.22 -12.11 -5.27
CA ARG A 332 -7.04 -10.65 -5.35
C ARG A 332 -7.82 -10.09 -6.54
N TRP A 333 -8.44 -8.95 -6.33
CA TRP A 333 -9.01 -8.12 -7.37
C TRP A 333 -8.54 -6.68 -7.20
N TYR A 334 -8.02 -6.10 -8.27
CA TYR A 334 -7.62 -4.70 -8.34
C TYR A 334 -8.29 -4.03 -9.53
N THR A 335 -8.72 -2.79 -9.35
CA THR A 335 -9.20 -1.92 -10.44
C THR A 335 -8.84 -0.46 -10.15
N GLY A 336 -8.49 0.30 -11.19
CA GLY A 336 -8.12 1.71 -11.07
C GLY A 336 -6.96 2.07 -12.00
N ILE A 337 -6.21 3.12 -11.64
CA ILE A 337 -4.97 3.43 -12.37
C ILE A 337 -3.94 2.33 -12.11
N ASN A 338 -3.04 2.13 -13.09
CA ASN A 338 -2.00 1.11 -12.94
C ASN A 338 -1.21 1.33 -11.64
N PRO A 339 -1.05 0.31 -10.79
CA PRO A 339 -0.36 0.44 -9.51
C PRO A 339 1.15 0.65 -9.64
N HIS A 340 1.74 0.26 -10.78
CA HIS A 340 3.18 0.34 -11.03
C HIS A 340 3.58 1.74 -11.48
N GLY A 341 4.64 2.27 -10.87
CA GLY A 341 4.98 3.68 -10.95
C GLY A 341 5.18 4.23 -12.35
N GLN A 342 5.86 3.49 -13.24
CA GLN A 342 6.07 3.93 -14.63
C GLN A 342 4.77 3.99 -15.45
N PHE A 343 3.74 3.28 -15.03
CA PHE A 343 2.48 3.13 -15.76
C PHE A 343 1.29 3.84 -15.07
N ARG A 344 1.55 4.69 -14.07
CA ARG A 344 0.51 5.44 -13.35
C ARG A 344 -0.26 6.46 -14.19
N ASN A 345 0.13 6.66 -15.43
CA ASN A 345 -0.65 7.40 -16.43
C ASN A 345 -1.77 6.56 -17.04
N ILE A 346 -1.71 5.23 -16.95
CA ILE A 346 -2.74 4.31 -17.47
C ILE A 346 -3.97 4.36 -16.57
N PRO A 347 -5.12 4.89 -17.05
CA PRO A 347 -6.26 5.19 -16.18
C PRO A 347 -7.09 3.97 -15.80
N PHE A 348 -6.96 2.86 -16.54
CA PHE A 348 -7.76 1.66 -16.33
C PHE A 348 -6.85 0.44 -16.31
N TYR A 349 -6.58 -0.06 -15.13
CA TYR A 349 -5.86 -1.31 -14.91
C TYR A 349 -6.74 -2.21 -14.05
N ASP A 350 -7.13 -3.35 -14.60
CA ASP A 350 -7.85 -4.39 -13.88
C ASP A 350 -6.95 -5.61 -13.75
N PHE A 351 -6.91 -6.18 -12.57
CA PHE A 351 -6.18 -7.40 -12.28
C PHE A 351 -7.05 -8.34 -11.44
N LEU A 352 -7.11 -9.61 -11.84
CA LEU A 352 -7.73 -10.68 -11.06
C LEU A 352 -6.77 -11.85 -10.98
N GLY A 353 -6.46 -12.31 -9.78
CA GLY A 353 -5.48 -13.37 -9.61
C GLY A 353 -5.44 -13.99 -8.23
N PHE A 354 -4.55 -14.94 -8.07
CA PHE A 354 -4.23 -15.57 -6.80
C PHE A 354 -2.98 -14.95 -6.19
N ALA A 355 -3.00 -14.77 -4.89
CA ALA A 355 -1.89 -14.22 -4.13
C ALA A 355 -1.52 -15.16 -2.99
N ILE A 356 -0.23 -15.42 -2.85
CA ILE A 356 0.36 -16.00 -1.64
C ILE A 356 1.13 -14.88 -0.96
N VAL A 357 0.80 -14.60 0.29
CA VAL A 357 1.35 -13.49 1.06
C VAL A 357 1.98 -14.01 2.34
N TYR A 358 3.22 -13.64 2.58
CA TYR A 358 3.92 -13.87 3.84
C TYR A 358 4.06 -12.54 4.59
N GLU A 359 3.48 -12.46 5.78
CA GLU A 359 3.57 -11.31 6.68
C GLU A 359 4.79 -11.50 7.60
N ASN A 360 5.74 -10.61 7.50
CA ASN A 360 6.96 -10.61 8.33
C ASN A 360 6.67 -10.27 9.80
#